data_0fb04de1f9c7e6e448a15fdae5c079b9
#
_entry.id   0fb04de1f9c7e6e448a15fdae5c079b9
#
_cell.length_a   1.000
_cell.length_b   1.000
_cell.length_c   1.000
_cell.angle_alpha   90.00
_cell.angle_beta   90.00
_cell.angle_gamma   90.00
#
_symmetry.space_group_name_H-M   'P 1'
#
loop_
_entity.id
_entity.type
_entity.pdbx_description
1 polymer ?
#
loop_
_entity_poly.entity_id
_entity_poly.type
_entity_poly.pdbx_seq_one_letter_code
_entity_poly.pdbx_strand_id
1 'polypeptide(L)'
;MKLSNFNYELPKDLLAEYPSDQRDESRLMILDRKNQKIEHKTFKDLIDYFDDGDVFVLNNTKVFPARLMGNKEKTGASIEVFLLRELNRDQRLWDVLVDPARKIRIGNKLYFGDDDSLVAE
;
A
#
# COMPACT_ATOMS: atom_id res chain seq x y z
N MET A 1 12.52 23.56 0.63
CA MET A 1 13.27 22.37 0.21
C MET A 1 12.77 22.00 -1.19
N LYS A 2 13.66 21.78 -2.16
CA LYS A 2 13.25 21.47 -3.55
C LYS A 2 13.13 19.96 -3.71
N LEU A 3 12.13 19.49 -4.47
CA LEU A 3 11.92 18.07 -4.74
C LEU A 3 13.15 17.41 -5.39
N SER A 4 13.87 18.15 -6.23
CA SER A 4 15.11 17.70 -6.86
C SER A 4 16.22 17.30 -5.88
N ASN A 5 16.19 17.78 -4.63
CA ASN A 5 17.16 17.39 -3.60
C ASN A 5 16.98 15.94 -3.12
N PHE A 6 15.85 15.31 -3.48
CA PHE A 6 15.51 13.92 -3.13
C PHE A 6 15.62 12.98 -4.34
N ASN A 7 16.07 13.52 -5.48
CA ASN A 7 16.26 12.69 -6.66
C ASN A 7 17.59 11.95 -6.56
N TYR A 8 17.53 10.63 -6.64
CA TYR A 8 18.71 9.76 -6.66
C TYR A 8 18.42 8.54 -7.54
N GLU A 9 19.46 7.90 -8.02
CA GLU A 9 19.33 6.65 -8.75
C GLU A 9 19.25 5.49 -7.77
N LEU A 10 18.14 4.74 -7.82
CA LEU A 10 17.95 3.51 -7.03
C LEU A 10 18.21 2.30 -7.91
N PRO A 11 19.31 1.57 -7.71
CA PRO A 11 19.58 0.34 -8.44
C PRO A 11 18.50 -0.72 -8.16
N LYS A 12 18.04 -1.42 -9.18
CA LYS A 12 16.96 -2.41 -9.06
C LYS A 12 17.34 -3.62 -8.19
N ASP A 13 18.59 -3.98 -8.20
CA ASP A 13 19.17 -5.08 -7.41
C ASP A 13 19.19 -4.79 -5.88
N LEU A 14 19.01 -3.53 -5.49
CA LEU A 14 18.87 -3.15 -4.09
C LEU A 14 17.43 -3.24 -3.59
N LEU A 15 16.46 -3.51 -4.46
CA LEU A 15 15.07 -3.73 -4.05
C LEU A 15 14.89 -5.19 -3.63
N ALA A 16 14.44 -5.39 -2.38
CA ALA A 16 14.11 -6.72 -1.90
C ALA A 16 12.86 -7.25 -2.64
N GLU A 17 12.96 -8.44 -3.24
CA GLU A 17 11.84 -9.11 -3.91
C GLU A 17 10.94 -9.86 -2.92
N TYR A 18 11.52 -10.30 -1.81
CA TYR A 18 10.84 -11.08 -0.78
C TYR A 18 11.07 -10.49 0.61
N PRO A 19 10.11 -10.61 1.53
CA PRO A 19 10.31 -10.24 2.93
C PRO A 19 11.30 -11.19 3.60
N SER A 20 11.86 -10.79 4.76
CA SER A 20 12.61 -11.70 5.63
C SER A 20 11.72 -12.83 6.12
N ASP A 21 12.25 -14.04 6.30
CA ASP A 21 11.51 -15.20 6.83
C ASP A 21 10.93 -14.89 8.23
N GLN A 22 11.70 -14.22 9.05
CA GLN A 22 11.26 -13.68 10.34
C GLN A 22 11.21 -12.15 10.25
N ARG A 23 10.09 -11.55 10.63
CA ARG A 23 9.86 -10.12 10.48
C ARG A 23 10.80 -9.26 11.32
N ASP A 24 11.20 -9.75 12.48
CA ASP A 24 12.12 -9.09 13.41
C ASP A 24 13.60 -9.21 13.00
N GLU A 25 13.91 -10.05 12.01
CA GLU A 25 15.23 -10.15 11.40
C GLU A 25 15.42 -9.21 10.20
N SER A 26 14.43 -8.40 9.88
CA SER A 26 14.56 -7.36 8.86
C SER A 26 15.68 -6.39 9.22
N ARG A 27 16.37 -5.87 8.20
CA ARG A 27 17.45 -4.89 8.40
C ARG A 27 16.91 -3.59 8.99
N LEU A 28 17.62 -3.06 9.96
CA LEU A 28 17.36 -1.78 10.60
C LEU A 28 18.49 -0.80 10.31
N MET A 29 18.17 0.39 9.86
CA MET A 29 19.10 1.50 9.76
C MET A 29 18.85 2.48 10.90
N ILE A 30 19.88 2.77 11.68
CA ILE A 30 19.85 3.74 12.77
C ILE A 30 20.61 4.99 12.31
N LEU A 31 19.96 6.13 12.37
CA LEU A 31 20.52 7.40 12.00
C LEU A 31 20.66 8.31 13.21
N ASP A 32 21.87 8.43 13.74
CA ASP A 32 22.19 9.43 14.76
C ASP A 32 22.51 10.78 14.09
N ARG A 33 21.52 11.66 14.13
CA ARG A 33 21.62 12.98 13.48
C ARG A 33 22.59 13.91 14.21
N LYS A 34 22.80 13.75 15.52
CA LYS A 34 23.70 14.60 16.32
C LYS A 34 25.16 14.29 15.99
N ASN A 35 25.49 13.01 15.92
CA ASN A 35 26.84 12.53 15.67
C ASN A 35 27.09 12.21 14.19
N GLN A 36 26.09 12.39 13.32
CA GLN A 36 26.16 12.07 11.88
C GLN A 36 26.60 10.63 11.61
N LYS A 37 26.16 9.71 12.45
CA LYS A 37 26.53 8.29 12.39
C LYS A 37 25.36 7.46 11.84
N ILE A 38 25.69 6.51 10.97
CA ILE A 38 24.75 5.51 10.46
C ILE A 38 25.23 4.16 10.94
N GLU A 39 24.32 3.39 11.56
CA GLU A 39 24.56 2.00 11.96
C GLU A 39 23.55 1.10 11.27
N HIS A 40 23.99 -0.13 10.97
CA HIS A 40 23.13 -1.17 10.43
C HIS A 40 23.00 -2.29 11.47
N LYS A 41 21.74 -2.62 11.78
CA LYS A 41 21.33 -3.59 12.80
C LYS A 41 20.24 -4.50 12.24
N THR A 42 19.69 -5.38 13.04
CA THR A 42 18.44 -6.09 12.79
C THR A 42 17.29 -5.43 13.56
N PHE A 43 16.07 -5.62 13.11
CA PHE A 43 14.92 -4.96 13.73
C PHE A 43 14.72 -5.34 15.20
N LYS A 44 15.07 -6.57 15.59
CA LYS A 44 15.05 -7.03 16.99
C LYS A 44 15.95 -6.21 17.93
N ASP A 45 17.01 -5.60 17.39
CA ASP A 45 17.93 -4.76 18.17
C ASP A 45 17.30 -3.39 18.52
N LEU A 46 16.09 -3.11 17.99
CA LEU A 46 15.36 -1.84 18.22
C LEU A 46 15.12 -1.60 19.71
N ILE A 47 14.90 -2.65 20.48
CA ILE A 47 14.62 -2.55 21.93
C ILE A 47 15.78 -1.92 22.73
N ASP A 48 17.00 -2.01 22.22
CA ASP A 48 18.20 -1.46 22.89
C ASP A 48 18.28 0.08 22.80
N TYR A 49 17.36 0.69 22.05
CA TYR A 49 17.34 2.14 21.78
C TYR A 49 16.23 2.89 22.51
N PHE A 50 15.48 2.19 23.37
CA PHE A 50 14.35 2.77 24.09
C PHE A 50 14.45 2.49 25.56
N ASP A 51 14.04 3.49 26.34
CA ASP A 51 14.03 3.46 27.79
C ASP A 51 12.60 3.57 28.36
N ASP A 52 12.48 3.37 29.66
CA ASP A 52 11.22 3.59 30.38
C ASP A 52 10.74 5.04 30.19
N GLY A 53 9.49 5.18 29.71
CA GLY A 53 8.88 6.46 29.42
C GLY A 53 8.84 6.85 27.95
N ASP A 54 9.51 6.10 27.07
CA ASP A 54 9.35 6.27 25.65
C ASP A 54 7.96 5.84 25.19
N VAL A 55 7.42 6.53 24.18
CA VAL A 55 6.07 6.28 23.66
C VAL A 55 6.13 5.85 22.20
N PHE A 56 5.56 4.69 21.92
CA PHE A 56 5.38 4.19 20.56
C PHE A 56 4.01 4.55 20.04
N VAL A 57 3.95 5.20 18.89
CA VAL A 57 2.70 5.44 18.17
C VAL A 57 2.64 4.50 16.97
N LEU A 58 1.69 3.58 17.00
CA LEU A 58 1.51 2.54 16.00
C LEU A 58 0.17 2.71 15.28
N ASN A 59 0.13 2.30 14.02
CA ASN A 59 -1.12 2.19 13.28
C ASN A 59 -1.72 0.81 13.53
N ASN A 60 -2.93 0.77 14.08
CA ASN A 60 -3.68 -0.46 14.33
C ASN A 60 -4.83 -0.69 13.33
N THR A 61 -4.88 0.06 12.24
CA THR A 61 -5.88 -0.14 11.20
C THR A 61 -5.68 -1.48 10.51
N LYS A 62 -6.80 -2.17 10.26
CA LYS A 62 -6.80 -3.40 9.47
C LYS A 62 -6.80 -3.06 7.99
N VAL A 63 -5.74 -3.45 7.30
CA VAL A 63 -5.66 -3.33 5.84
C VAL A 63 -6.46 -4.46 5.19
N PHE A 64 -7.25 -4.12 4.18
CA PHE A 64 -7.94 -5.08 3.33
C PHE A 64 -7.48 -4.92 1.87
N PRO A 65 -7.60 -5.95 1.01
CA PRO A 65 -7.29 -5.84 -0.40
C PRO A 65 -8.22 -4.85 -1.09
N ALA A 66 -7.74 -3.62 -1.30
CA ALA A 66 -8.55 -2.52 -1.83
C ALA A 66 -8.48 -2.39 -3.36
N ARG A 67 -7.59 -3.13 -4.03
CA ARG A 67 -7.47 -3.16 -5.49
C ARG A 67 -8.21 -4.35 -6.06
N LEU A 68 -9.22 -4.07 -6.85
CA LEU A 68 -10.05 -5.07 -7.50
C LEU A 68 -9.76 -5.05 -8.99
N MET A 69 -9.35 -6.19 -9.54
CA MET A 69 -9.19 -6.36 -10.98
C MET A 69 -10.47 -6.97 -11.53
N GLY A 70 -11.04 -6.31 -12.53
CA GLY A 70 -12.30 -6.74 -13.11
C GLY A 70 -12.39 -6.45 -14.60
N ASN A 71 -13.54 -6.77 -15.19
CA ASN A 71 -13.80 -6.61 -16.59
C ASN A 71 -15.10 -5.85 -16.82
N LYS A 72 -15.10 -5.01 -17.84
CA LYS A 72 -16.29 -4.29 -18.27
C LYS A 72 -17.24 -5.20 -19.04
N GLU A 73 -18.53 -5.22 -18.67
CA GLU A 73 -19.57 -6.09 -19.22
C GLU A 73 -19.55 -6.20 -20.75
N LYS A 74 -19.65 -5.08 -21.46
CA LYS A 74 -19.87 -5.08 -22.91
C LYS A 74 -18.62 -5.33 -23.75
N THR A 75 -17.45 -5.09 -23.21
CA THR A 75 -16.20 -5.07 -24.01
C THR A 75 -15.16 -6.04 -23.52
N GLY A 76 -15.33 -6.62 -22.32
CA GLY A 76 -14.32 -7.43 -21.65
C GLY A 76 -13.04 -6.66 -21.30
N ALA A 77 -13.06 -5.32 -21.42
CA ALA A 77 -11.87 -4.53 -21.15
C ALA A 77 -11.49 -4.62 -19.69
N SER A 78 -10.23 -4.94 -19.40
CA SER A 78 -9.69 -4.98 -18.05
C SER A 78 -9.72 -3.61 -17.40
N ILE A 79 -10.14 -3.56 -16.15
CA ILE A 79 -10.31 -2.38 -15.33
C ILE A 79 -9.77 -2.67 -13.93
N GLU A 80 -8.98 -1.75 -13.39
CA GLU A 80 -8.64 -1.73 -11.98
C GLU A 80 -9.58 -0.77 -11.24
N VAL A 81 -10.17 -1.22 -10.14
CA VAL A 81 -10.93 -0.39 -9.21
C VAL A 81 -10.23 -0.37 -7.87
N PHE A 82 -9.89 0.82 -7.39
CA PHE A 82 -9.25 1.02 -6.10
C PHE A 82 -10.23 1.65 -5.13
N LEU A 83 -10.60 0.90 -4.10
CA LEU A 83 -11.53 1.33 -3.05
C LEU A 83 -10.86 2.35 -2.14
N LEU A 84 -11.42 3.56 -2.03
CA LEU A 84 -10.91 4.62 -1.18
C LEU A 84 -11.65 4.70 0.16
N ARG A 85 -12.97 4.83 0.09
CA ARG A 85 -13.80 5.05 1.27
C ARG A 85 -15.22 4.53 1.06
N GLU A 86 -15.76 3.82 2.04
CA GLU A 86 -17.17 3.47 2.09
C GLU A 86 -18.01 4.70 2.43
N LEU A 87 -18.90 5.09 1.54
CA LEU A 87 -19.80 6.23 1.70
C LEU A 87 -21.11 5.83 2.37
N ASN A 88 -21.66 4.68 2.00
CA ASN A 88 -22.90 4.15 2.56
C ASN A 88 -22.88 2.62 2.55
N ARG A 89 -22.95 2.02 3.75
CA ARG A 89 -22.87 0.59 3.93
C ARG A 89 -24.11 -0.16 3.44
N ASP A 90 -25.30 0.39 3.69
CA ASP A 90 -26.56 -0.27 3.33
C ASP A 90 -26.75 -0.32 1.81
N GLN A 91 -26.30 0.73 1.14
CA GLN A 91 -26.29 0.83 -0.32
C GLN A 91 -25.03 0.24 -0.96
N ARG A 92 -24.05 -0.20 -0.17
CA ARG A 92 -22.73 -0.66 -0.63
C ARG A 92 -22.06 0.37 -1.56
N LEU A 93 -22.22 1.64 -1.26
CA LEU A 93 -21.70 2.74 -2.06
C LEU A 93 -20.28 3.11 -1.60
N TRP A 94 -19.37 3.18 -2.56
CA TRP A 94 -17.96 3.45 -2.34
C TRP A 94 -17.46 4.61 -3.19
N ASP A 95 -16.57 5.39 -2.62
CA ASP A 95 -15.71 6.30 -3.36
C ASP A 95 -14.50 5.50 -3.87
N VAL A 96 -14.24 5.58 -5.18
CA VAL A 96 -13.26 4.70 -5.83
C VAL A 96 -12.43 5.46 -6.87
N LEU A 97 -11.21 5.00 -7.11
CA LEU A 97 -10.46 5.33 -8.32
C LEU A 97 -10.58 4.18 -9.31
N VAL A 98 -10.68 4.53 -10.58
CA VAL A 98 -10.78 3.55 -11.67
C VAL A 98 -9.72 3.80 -12.71
N ASP A 99 -9.00 2.75 -13.10
CA ASP A 99 -8.02 2.82 -14.18
C ASP A 99 -8.32 1.78 -15.29
N PRO A 100 -8.42 2.22 -16.55
CA PRO A 100 -8.42 3.58 -17.05
C PRO A 100 -9.80 4.25 -16.94
N ALA A 101 -9.88 5.35 -16.18
CA ALA A 101 -11.12 6.09 -15.91
C ALA A 101 -11.91 6.47 -17.19
N ARG A 102 -11.20 6.81 -18.28
CA ARG A 102 -11.82 7.19 -19.57
C ARG A 102 -12.69 6.09 -20.20
N LYS A 103 -12.52 4.82 -19.77
CA LYS A 103 -13.30 3.70 -20.29
C LYS A 103 -14.59 3.46 -19.51
N ILE A 104 -14.78 4.10 -18.36
CA ILE A 104 -15.94 3.91 -17.51
C ILE A 104 -16.88 5.11 -17.62
N ARG A 105 -18.17 4.83 -17.72
CA ARG A 105 -19.24 5.81 -17.73
C ARG A 105 -20.36 5.30 -16.82
N ILE A 106 -21.19 6.23 -16.35
CA ILE A 106 -22.39 5.93 -15.58
C ILE A 106 -23.23 4.86 -16.31
N GLY A 107 -23.68 3.85 -15.57
CA GLY A 107 -24.45 2.73 -16.10
C GLY A 107 -23.59 1.61 -16.71
N ASN A 108 -22.26 1.67 -16.57
CA ASN A 108 -21.42 0.53 -16.94
C ASN A 108 -21.31 -0.44 -15.77
N LYS A 109 -21.54 -1.71 -16.04
CA LYS A 109 -21.32 -2.79 -15.08
C LYS A 109 -19.90 -3.32 -15.21
N LEU A 110 -19.30 -3.59 -14.04
CA LEU A 110 -17.99 -4.16 -13.87
C LEU A 110 -18.14 -5.48 -13.12
N TYR A 111 -17.49 -6.51 -13.61
CA TYR A 111 -17.49 -7.87 -13.08
C TYR A 111 -16.13 -8.19 -12.49
N PHE A 112 -16.11 -8.80 -11.31
CA PHE A 112 -14.91 -9.15 -10.57
C PHE A 112 -14.96 -10.61 -10.11
N GLY A 113 -13.75 -11.19 -9.96
CA GLY A 113 -13.60 -12.60 -9.63
C GLY A 113 -13.64 -13.49 -10.88
N ASP A 114 -13.20 -14.74 -10.71
CA ASP A 114 -13.12 -15.71 -11.82
C ASP A 114 -14.52 -16.18 -12.29
N ASP A 115 -15.51 -16.02 -11.43
CA ASP A 115 -16.90 -16.45 -11.64
C ASP A 115 -17.88 -15.28 -11.79
N ASP A 116 -17.38 -14.05 -11.95
CA ASP A 116 -18.19 -12.83 -12.02
C ASP A 116 -19.14 -12.65 -10.82
N SER A 117 -18.78 -13.18 -9.67
CA SER A 117 -19.62 -13.21 -8.47
C SER A 117 -19.85 -11.83 -7.84
N LEU A 118 -18.94 -10.89 -8.08
CA LEU A 118 -19.06 -9.53 -7.62
C LEU A 118 -19.30 -8.57 -8.80
N VAL A 119 -20.42 -7.84 -8.74
CA VAL A 119 -20.78 -6.86 -9.77
C VAL A 119 -20.91 -5.48 -9.14
N ALA A 120 -20.33 -4.48 -9.80
CA ALA A 120 -20.47 -3.06 -9.45
C ALA A 120 -20.97 -2.25 -10.65
N GLU A 121 -21.67 -1.15 -10.36
CA GLU A 121 -22.15 -0.16 -11.33
C GLU A 121 -21.75 1.25 -10.91
#